data_85c3a23b6a1003836af154f380f4b734
#
_entry.id   85c3a23b6a1003836af154f380f4b734
#
_cell.length_a   1.000
_cell.length_b   1.000
_cell.length_c   1.000
_cell.angle_alpha   90.00
_cell.angle_beta   90.00
_cell.angle_gamma   90.00
#
_symmetry.space_group_name_H-M   'P 1'
#
loop_
_entity.id
_entity.type
_entity.pdbx_description
1 polymer ?
#
loop_
_entity_poly.entity_id
_entity_poly.type
_entity_poly.pdbx_seq_one_letter_code
_entity_poly.pdbx_strand_id
1 'polypeptide(L)'
;CINFPTVVAALTLYNNVPENRKESTDKRPDYQTKAQYLAKGKEIYEWGVENLLDKATGKIADSRHGNGNPAWKAHVYNQATFIGASILLYKATGEKRYLDNAILAADYTVKDMSAEHKVLPFEGGIEQGIYTAIFAEYMAWLVYDCGQTQYLPFLKRTIKIGWANRDKTRN
;
A
#
# COMPACT_ATOMS: atom_id res chain seq x y z
N CYS A 1 -5.38 -9.27 -1.20
CA CYS A 1 -5.68 -8.95 0.21
C CYS A 1 -6.48 -7.66 0.31
N ILE A 2 -7.58 -7.61 1.09
CA ILE A 2 -8.45 -6.43 1.22
C ILE A 2 -8.08 -5.51 2.39
N ASN A 3 -7.26 -5.98 3.34
CA ASN A 3 -7.01 -5.26 4.59
C ASN A 3 -6.37 -3.88 4.37
N PHE A 4 -5.24 -3.84 3.66
CA PHE A 4 -4.54 -2.57 3.45
C PHE A 4 -5.28 -1.60 2.54
N PRO A 5 -5.96 -2.00 1.47
CA PRO A 5 -6.91 -1.13 0.75
C PRO A 5 -8.00 -0.55 1.66
N THR A 6 -8.53 -1.35 2.61
CA THR A 6 -9.51 -0.87 3.60
C THR A 6 -8.91 0.18 4.55
N VAL A 7 -7.65 0.01 4.96
CA VAL A 7 -6.93 1.03 5.73
C VAL A 7 -6.79 2.32 4.92
N VAL A 8 -6.38 2.22 3.65
CA VAL A 8 -6.28 3.39 2.74
C VAL A 8 -7.63 4.10 2.65
N ALA A 9 -8.74 3.36 2.44
CA ALA A 9 -10.08 3.93 2.39
C ALA A 9 -10.45 4.64 3.70
N ALA A 10 -10.22 4.00 4.85
CA ALA A 10 -10.49 4.58 6.17
C ALA A 10 -9.69 5.88 6.39
N LEU A 11 -8.41 5.91 6.03
CA LEU A 11 -7.56 7.08 6.18
C LEU A 11 -7.90 8.19 5.16
N THR A 12 -8.36 7.83 3.97
CA THR A 12 -8.90 8.80 3.01
C THR A 12 -10.14 9.48 3.59
N LEU A 13 -11.05 8.71 4.20
CA LEU A 13 -12.22 9.28 4.90
C LEU A 13 -11.78 10.13 6.10
N TYR A 14 -10.84 9.67 6.92
CA TYR A 14 -10.25 10.46 8.00
C TYR A 14 -9.78 11.84 7.51
N ASN A 15 -9.08 11.91 6.37
CA ASN A 15 -8.56 13.16 5.84
C ASN A 15 -9.64 14.11 5.29
N ASN A 16 -10.79 13.57 4.88
CA ASN A 16 -11.83 14.32 4.17
C ASN A 16 -13.12 14.57 4.99
N VAL A 17 -13.31 13.88 6.12
CA VAL A 17 -14.45 14.11 7.01
C VAL A 17 -14.22 15.39 7.83
N PRO A 18 -15.23 16.28 7.97
CA PRO A 18 -15.10 17.48 8.79
C PRO A 18 -14.78 17.18 10.27
N GLU A 19 -13.93 18.02 10.88
CA GLU A 19 -13.51 17.87 12.29
C GLU A 19 -14.71 17.88 13.27
N ASN A 20 -15.69 18.72 13.00
CA ASN A 20 -16.88 18.91 13.84
C ASN A 20 -18.00 17.92 13.54
N ARG A 21 -17.75 16.90 12.74
CA ARG A 21 -18.75 15.87 12.47
C ARG A 21 -19.07 15.11 13.75
N LYS A 22 -20.28 15.31 14.27
CA LYS A 22 -20.79 14.59 15.45
C LYS A 22 -21.15 13.16 15.05
N GLU A 23 -21.08 12.25 16.02
CA GLU A 23 -21.69 10.93 15.85
C GLU A 23 -23.14 11.09 15.44
N SER A 24 -23.50 10.45 14.35
CA SER A 24 -24.91 10.45 13.91
C SER A 24 -25.72 9.63 14.87
N THR A 25 -26.85 10.18 15.33
CA THR A 25 -27.92 9.41 15.98
C THR A 25 -28.67 8.53 14.99
N ASP A 26 -28.42 8.73 13.69
CA ASP A 26 -28.93 7.89 12.62
C ASP A 26 -28.22 6.53 12.68
N LYS A 27 -28.99 5.45 12.73
CA LYS A 27 -28.49 4.06 12.81
C LYS A 27 -27.76 3.56 11.55
N ARG A 28 -27.49 4.44 10.57
CA ARG A 28 -26.73 4.09 9.38
C ARG A 28 -25.26 3.90 9.76
N PRO A 29 -24.63 2.73 9.46
CA PRO A 29 -23.27 2.39 9.87
C PRO A 29 -22.19 3.22 9.16
N ASP A 30 -22.54 4.02 8.18
CA ASP A 30 -21.68 4.79 7.30
C ASP A 30 -21.34 6.20 7.84
N TYR A 31 -21.96 6.61 8.97
CA TYR A 31 -21.70 7.91 9.59
C TYR A 31 -20.74 7.80 10.77
N GLN A 32 -19.44 7.81 10.47
CA GLN A 32 -18.42 7.78 11.50
C GLN A 32 -17.69 9.12 11.63
N THR A 33 -17.20 9.41 12.82
CA THR A 33 -16.36 10.57 13.08
C THR A 33 -14.96 10.37 12.51
N LYS A 34 -14.23 11.45 12.33
CA LYS A 34 -12.83 11.42 11.92
C LYS A 34 -11.99 10.51 12.83
N ALA A 35 -12.15 10.62 14.15
CA ALA A 35 -11.44 9.79 15.13
C ALA A 35 -11.76 8.30 14.98
N GLN A 36 -13.01 7.94 14.68
CA GLN A 36 -13.42 6.56 14.48
C GLN A 36 -12.80 5.95 13.20
N TYR A 37 -12.70 6.73 12.10
CA TYR A 37 -11.99 6.27 10.90
C TYR A 37 -10.51 6.02 11.16
N LEU A 38 -9.83 6.91 11.89
CA LEU A 38 -8.43 6.71 12.26
C LEU A 38 -8.26 5.47 13.15
N ALA A 39 -9.09 5.31 14.18
CA ALA A 39 -9.04 4.16 15.06
C ALA A 39 -9.26 2.85 14.33
N LYS A 40 -10.25 2.78 13.43
CA LYS A 40 -10.52 1.60 12.62
C LYS A 40 -9.40 1.32 11.63
N GLY A 41 -8.84 2.34 10.99
CA GLY A 41 -7.67 2.19 10.12
C GLY A 41 -6.47 1.62 10.87
N LYS A 42 -6.18 2.11 12.07
CA LYS A 42 -5.11 1.55 12.93
C LYS A 42 -5.37 0.10 13.32
N GLU A 43 -6.57 -0.25 13.77
CA GLU A 43 -6.94 -1.62 14.16
C GLU A 43 -6.71 -2.61 13.02
N ILE A 44 -7.20 -2.32 11.81
CA ILE A 44 -7.04 -3.19 10.64
C ILE A 44 -5.57 -3.27 10.22
N TYR A 45 -4.83 -2.17 10.29
CA TYR A 45 -3.41 -2.13 9.96
C TYR A 45 -2.58 -3.01 10.91
N GLU A 46 -2.78 -2.88 12.22
CA GLU A 46 -2.03 -3.67 13.21
C GLU A 46 -2.31 -5.17 13.05
N TRP A 47 -3.58 -5.53 12.80
CA TRP A 47 -3.90 -6.93 12.46
C TRP A 47 -3.14 -7.39 11.21
N GLY A 48 -3.09 -6.56 10.17
CA GLY A 48 -2.36 -6.86 8.94
C GLY A 48 -0.86 -7.04 9.17
N VAL A 49 -0.24 -6.17 9.97
CA VAL A 49 1.18 -6.25 10.33
C VAL A 49 1.48 -7.55 11.09
N GLU A 50 0.61 -7.94 12.01
CA GLU A 50 0.80 -9.14 12.81
C GLU A 50 0.63 -10.43 11.99
N ASN A 51 -0.26 -10.43 11.01
CA ASN A 51 -0.70 -11.64 10.33
C ASN A 51 -0.21 -11.78 8.88
N LEU A 52 0.22 -10.70 8.24
CA LEU A 52 0.53 -10.67 6.80
C LEU A 52 1.91 -10.07 6.48
N LEU A 53 2.58 -9.39 7.41
CA LEU A 53 3.91 -8.84 7.20
C LEU A 53 4.99 -9.79 7.69
N ASP A 54 5.91 -10.15 6.82
CA ASP A 54 7.21 -10.67 7.24
C ASP A 54 8.10 -9.50 7.67
N LYS A 55 8.23 -9.33 8.98
CA LYS A 55 8.99 -8.23 9.58
C LYS A 55 10.50 -8.29 9.31
N ALA A 56 11.02 -9.43 8.87
CA ALA A 56 12.43 -9.58 8.53
C ALA A 56 12.74 -9.09 7.12
N THR A 57 11.81 -9.29 6.18
CA THR A 57 12.04 -9.00 4.76
C THR A 57 11.22 -7.85 4.22
N GLY A 58 10.07 -7.55 4.80
CA GLY A 58 9.10 -6.60 4.25
C GLY A 58 8.11 -7.20 3.26
N LYS A 59 8.15 -8.53 3.09
CA LYS A 59 7.20 -9.26 2.25
C LYS A 59 5.80 -9.23 2.83
N ILE A 60 4.81 -8.94 1.99
CA ILE A 60 3.40 -9.00 2.36
C ILE A 60 2.78 -10.27 1.79
N ALA A 61 2.19 -11.09 2.66
CA ALA A 61 1.43 -12.27 2.27
C ALA A 61 0.18 -11.88 1.48
N ASP A 62 -0.20 -12.73 0.51
CA ASP A 62 -1.42 -12.50 -0.27
C ASP A 62 -2.69 -12.61 0.58
N SER A 63 -2.76 -13.64 1.40
CA SER A 63 -3.94 -13.90 2.22
C SER A 63 -3.62 -14.74 3.45
N ARG A 64 -4.54 -14.70 4.41
CA ARG A 64 -4.64 -15.65 5.52
C ARG A 64 -6.11 -15.99 5.73
N HIS A 65 -6.45 -17.26 5.68
CA HIS A 65 -7.82 -17.73 5.83
C HIS A 65 -8.01 -18.43 7.18
N GLY A 66 -8.97 -17.94 7.96
CA GLY A 66 -9.23 -18.46 9.31
C GLY A 66 -7.98 -18.44 10.19
N ASN A 67 -7.70 -19.55 10.85
CA ASN A 67 -6.50 -19.75 11.69
C ASN A 67 -5.33 -20.38 10.92
N GLY A 68 -5.41 -20.46 9.59
CA GLY A 68 -4.36 -21.03 8.76
C GLY A 68 -3.09 -20.17 8.68
N ASN A 69 -2.06 -20.73 8.05
CA ASN A 69 -0.82 -20.01 7.78
C ASN A 69 -1.03 -18.96 6.67
N PRO A 70 -0.27 -17.85 6.68
CA PRO A 70 -0.27 -16.89 5.60
C PRO A 70 0.18 -17.52 4.27
N ALA A 71 -0.47 -17.15 3.18
CA ALA A 71 -0.05 -17.51 1.83
C ALA A 71 1.02 -16.52 1.36
N TRP A 72 2.27 -16.94 1.38
CA TRP A 72 3.43 -16.09 1.12
C TRP A 72 3.72 -15.85 -0.38
N LYS A 73 2.71 -15.86 -1.24
CA LYS A 73 2.85 -15.39 -2.62
C LYS A 73 2.91 -13.87 -2.61
N ALA A 74 4.01 -13.30 -3.09
CA ALA A 74 4.14 -11.85 -3.20
C ALA A 74 3.43 -11.34 -4.46
N HIS A 75 2.63 -10.29 -4.31
CA HIS A 75 2.04 -9.54 -5.40
C HIS A 75 2.36 -8.06 -5.25
N VAL A 76 2.62 -7.38 -6.38
CA VAL A 76 2.97 -5.96 -6.38
C VAL A 76 1.87 -5.11 -5.71
N TYR A 77 0.59 -5.42 -5.93
CA TYR A 77 -0.50 -4.65 -5.32
C TYR A 77 -0.58 -4.78 -3.80
N ASN A 78 -0.19 -5.94 -3.23
CA ASN A 78 -0.16 -6.13 -1.77
C ASN A 78 0.93 -5.26 -1.14
N GLN A 79 2.13 -5.25 -1.73
CA GLN A 79 3.22 -4.37 -1.31
C GLN A 79 2.79 -2.90 -1.43
N ALA A 80 2.22 -2.53 -2.58
CA ALA A 80 1.78 -1.18 -2.87
C ALA A 80 0.74 -0.65 -1.85
N THR A 81 -0.32 -1.41 -1.61
CA THR A 81 -1.38 -0.98 -0.68
C THR A 81 -0.91 -0.94 0.77
N PHE A 82 0.03 -1.80 1.15
CA PHE A 82 0.69 -1.71 2.46
C PHE A 82 1.53 -0.44 2.59
N ILE A 83 2.32 -0.10 1.55
CA ILE A 83 3.09 1.16 1.51
C ILE A 83 2.15 2.36 1.64
N GLY A 84 1.06 2.40 0.87
CA GLY A 84 0.08 3.48 0.92
C GLY A 84 -0.59 3.62 2.29
N ALA A 85 -1.04 2.51 2.88
CA ALA A 85 -1.63 2.48 4.21
C ALA A 85 -0.65 3.00 5.28
N SER A 86 0.61 2.57 5.20
CA SER A 86 1.67 2.98 6.12
C SER A 86 1.96 4.49 6.01
N ILE A 87 2.06 5.03 4.80
CA ILE A 87 2.27 6.47 4.58
C ILE A 87 1.11 7.30 5.14
N LEU A 88 -0.12 6.88 4.89
CA LEU A 88 -1.30 7.59 5.40
C LEU A 88 -1.35 7.59 6.93
N LEU A 89 -1.01 6.47 7.59
CA LEU A 89 -0.90 6.41 9.03
C LEU A 89 0.25 7.28 9.56
N TYR A 90 1.40 7.27 8.90
CA TYR A 90 2.51 8.16 9.26
C TYR A 90 2.09 9.63 9.19
N LYS A 91 1.43 10.05 8.11
CA LYS A 91 0.92 11.43 7.96
C LYS A 91 -0.12 11.80 9.01
N ALA A 92 -1.00 10.85 9.38
CA ALA A 92 -2.07 11.09 10.35
C ALA A 92 -1.57 11.14 11.80
N THR A 93 -0.47 10.43 12.13
CA THR A 93 -0.04 10.22 13.53
C THR A 93 1.35 10.79 13.84
N GLY A 94 2.22 10.97 12.85
CA GLY A 94 3.62 11.28 13.04
C GLY A 94 4.48 10.11 13.55
N GLU A 95 3.89 8.93 13.78
CA GLU A 95 4.60 7.78 14.32
C GLU A 95 5.56 7.17 13.28
N LYS A 96 6.86 7.31 13.51
CA LYS A 96 7.94 6.88 12.58
C LYS A 96 7.85 5.41 12.14
N ARG A 97 7.35 4.53 13.02
CA ARG A 97 7.23 3.09 12.72
C ARG A 97 6.42 2.80 11.44
N TYR A 98 5.45 3.63 11.13
CA TYR A 98 4.66 3.49 9.90
C TYR A 98 5.51 3.82 8.66
N LEU A 99 6.33 4.87 8.71
CA LEU A 99 7.26 5.18 7.64
C LEU A 99 8.32 4.06 7.47
N ASP A 100 8.85 3.54 8.57
CA ASP A 100 9.82 2.45 8.54
C ASP A 100 9.23 1.18 7.89
N ASN A 101 7.96 0.87 8.17
CA ASN A 101 7.23 -0.22 7.52
C ASN A 101 7.02 0.02 6.01
N ALA A 102 6.72 1.25 5.60
CA ALA A 102 6.60 1.60 4.17
C ALA A 102 7.93 1.40 3.44
N ILE A 103 9.04 1.84 4.05
CA ILE A 103 10.39 1.68 3.51
C ILE A 103 10.74 0.19 3.41
N LEU A 104 10.48 -0.60 4.44
CA LEU A 104 10.75 -2.04 4.46
C LEU A 104 10.05 -2.77 3.31
N ALA A 105 8.78 -2.49 3.08
CA ALA A 105 8.01 -3.09 1.98
C ALA A 105 8.47 -2.58 0.60
N ALA A 106 8.83 -1.31 0.48
CA ALA A 106 9.39 -0.75 -0.75
C ALA A 106 10.74 -1.39 -1.09
N ASP A 107 11.60 -1.56 -0.09
CA ASP A 107 12.89 -2.25 -0.23
C ASP A 107 12.72 -3.68 -0.73
N TYR A 108 11.82 -4.45 -0.14
CA TYR A 108 11.50 -5.80 -0.61
C TYR A 108 11.06 -5.81 -2.08
N THR A 109 10.18 -4.89 -2.48
CA THR A 109 9.73 -4.82 -3.86
C THR A 109 10.86 -4.47 -4.83
N VAL A 110 11.71 -3.52 -4.47
CA VAL A 110 12.80 -3.04 -5.34
C VAL A 110 13.96 -4.03 -5.39
N LYS A 111 14.30 -4.68 -4.26
CA LYS A 111 15.49 -5.54 -4.15
C LYS A 111 15.18 -7.00 -4.49
N ASP A 112 14.08 -7.53 -3.94
CA ASP A 112 13.77 -8.97 -4.01
C ASP A 112 12.80 -9.28 -5.16
N MET A 113 11.63 -8.65 -5.21
CA MET A 113 10.67 -8.92 -6.28
C MET A 113 11.19 -8.50 -7.66
N SER A 114 12.04 -7.48 -7.71
CA SER A 114 12.61 -6.93 -8.96
C SER A 114 14.05 -7.38 -9.22
N ALA A 115 14.54 -8.38 -8.51
CA ALA A 115 15.95 -8.81 -8.56
C ALA A 115 16.42 -9.19 -9.95
N GLU A 116 15.59 -9.90 -10.71
CA GLU A 116 15.95 -10.47 -12.02
C GLU A 116 16.15 -9.39 -13.09
N HIS A 117 15.20 -8.47 -13.25
CA HIS A 117 15.21 -7.49 -14.33
C HIS A 117 15.49 -6.05 -13.87
N LYS A 118 15.64 -5.84 -12.57
CA LYS A 118 15.84 -4.50 -11.97
C LYS A 118 14.71 -3.49 -12.26
N VAL A 119 13.52 -4.01 -12.59
CA VAL A 119 12.24 -3.31 -12.78
C VAL A 119 11.14 -4.14 -12.16
N LEU A 120 9.93 -3.57 -12.01
CA LEU A 120 8.79 -4.33 -11.50
C LEU A 120 8.58 -5.63 -12.29
N PRO A 121 8.29 -6.74 -11.59
CA PRO A 121 8.02 -8.00 -12.25
C PRO A 121 6.74 -7.90 -13.08
N PHE A 122 6.74 -8.65 -14.19
CA PHE A 122 5.50 -8.87 -14.94
C PHE A 122 4.65 -9.90 -14.19
N GLU A 123 3.46 -9.50 -13.79
CA GLU A 123 2.49 -10.43 -13.20
C GLU A 123 1.45 -10.76 -14.28
N GLY A 124 1.33 -12.05 -14.77
CA GLY A 124 0.42 -12.51 -15.86
C GLY A 124 -1.07 -12.51 -15.44
N GLY A 125 -2.02 -12.00 -16.30
CA GLY A 125 -3.49 -11.95 -16.09
C GLY A 125 -4.11 -10.61 -16.51
N ILE A 126 -5.43 -10.53 -16.50
CA ILE A 126 -6.17 -9.38 -17.02
C ILE A 126 -5.99 -8.11 -16.16
N GLU A 127 -5.76 -8.26 -14.85
CA GLU A 127 -5.81 -7.14 -13.90
C GLU A 127 -4.47 -6.46 -13.62
N GLN A 128 -3.38 -6.89 -14.23
CA GLN A 128 -2.04 -6.62 -13.70
C GLN A 128 -1.46 -5.28 -14.06
N GLY A 129 -1.95 -4.63 -15.10
CA GLY A 129 -1.63 -3.23 -15.36
C GLY A 129 -2.06 -2.32 -14.21
N ILE A 130 -3.15 -2.67 -13.52
CA ILE A 130 -3.66 -1.96 -12.35
C ILE A 130 -2.69 -2.05 -11.18
N TYR A 131 -2.08 -3.22 -10.94
CA TYR A 131 -1.14 -3.41 -9.82
C TYR A 131 0.09 -2.52 -9.91
N THR A 132 0.63 -2.37 -11.12
CA THR A 132 1.76 -1.47 -11.38
C THR A 132 1.37 0.00 -11.18
N ALA A 133 0.15 0.39 -11.59
CA ALA A 133 -0.34 1.76 -11.39
C ALA A 133 -0.50 2.10 -9.90
N ILE A 134 -1.09 1.21 -9.11
CA ILE A 134 -1.24 1.36 -7.66
C ILE A 134 0.14 1.49 -6.98
N PHE A 135 1.11 0.68 -7.40
CA PHE A 135 2.46 0.77 -6.87
C PHE A 135 3.12 2.11 -7.21
N ALA A 136 2.97 2.59 -8.44
CA ALA A 136 3.54 3.86 -8.86
C ALA A 136 2.97 5.03 -8.06
N GLU A 137 1.67 5.03 -7.76
CA GLU A 137 1.01 6.05 -6.94
C GLU A 137 1.61 6.11 -5.53
N TYR A 138 1.64 4.99 -4.82
CA TYR A 138 2.11 4.99 -3.42
C TYR A 138 3.63 5.16 -3.31
N MET A 139 4.38 4.73 -4.29
CA MET A 139 5.81 5.05 -4.35
C MET A 139 6.05 6.54 -4.64
N ALA A 140 5.19 7.20 -5.41
CA ALA A 140 5.27 8.64 -5.57
C ALA A 140 5.04 9.36 -4.22
N TRP A 141 4.07 8.94 -3.41
CA TRP A 141 3.90 9.47 -2.05
C TRP A 141 5.12 9.22 -1.17
N LEU A 142 5.70 8.03 -1.22
CA LEU A 142 6.90 7.70 -0.45
C LEU A 142 8.08 8.58 -0.83
N VAL A 143 8.25 8.85 -2.12
CA VAL A 143 9.35 9.66 -2.65
C VAL A 143 9.12 11.15 -2.38
N TYR A 144 7.96 11.70 -2.79
CA TYR A 144 7.75 13.15 -2.80
C TYR A 144 7.21 13.68 -1.48
N ASP A 145 6.36 12.94 -0.79
CA ASP A 145 5.75 13.40 0.45
C ASP A 145 6.54 12.98 1.69
N CYS A 146 7.27 11.84 1.60
CA CYS A 146 8.09 11.33 2.70
C CYS A 146 9.60 11.45 2.44
N GLY A 147 10.03 12.05 1.33
CA GLY A 147 11.43 12.37 1.03
C GLY A 147 12.33 11.17 0.70
N GLN A 148 11.77 9.99 0.39
CA GLN A 148 12.54 8.77 0.13
C GLN A 148 13.03 8.69 -1.32
N THR A 149 13.88 9.64 -1.72
CA THR A 149 14.33 9.84 -3.11
C THR A 149 15.20 8.72 -3.68
N GLN A 150 15.73 7.83 -2.85
CA GLN A 150 16.53 6.66 -3.28
C GLN A 150 15.78 5.71 -4.22
N TYR A 151 14.44 5.76 -4.25
CA TYR A 151 13.62 4.93 -5.14
C TYR A 151 13.42 5.52 -6.54
N LEU A 152 13.75 6.81 -6.77
CA LEU A 152 13.58 7.46 -8.08
C LEU A 152 14.28 6.75 -9.24
N PRO A 153 15.54 6.27 -9.11
CA PRO A 153 16.21 5.57 -10.21
C PRO A 153 15.47 4.29 -10.64
N PHE A 154 14.91 3.55 -9.68
CA PHE A 154 14.11 2.36 -9.94
C PHE A 154 12.81 2.70 -10.69
N LEU A 155 12.08 3.70 -10.20
CA LEU A 155 10.82 4.13 -10.82
C LEU A 155 11.04 4.62 -12.25
N LYS A 156 12.04 5.48 -12.48
CA LYS A 156 12.40 5.97 -13.81
C LYS A 156 12.76 4.84 -14.78
N ARG A 157 13.50 3.84 -14.30
CA ARG A 157 13.86 2.66 -15.10
C ARG A 157 12.63 1.85 -15.46
N THR A 158 11.76 1.55 -14.49
CA THR A 158 10.52 0.80 -14.71
C THR A 158 9.62 1.49 -15.74
N ILE A 159 9.41 2.81 -15.61
CA ILE A 159 8.64 3.60 -16.56
C ILE A 159 9.27 3.56 -17.95
N LYS A 160 10.58 3.76 -18.07
CA LYS A 160 11.28 3.75 -19.36
C LYS A 160 11.14 2.41 -20.08
N ILE A 161 11.31 1.30 -19.37
CA ILE A 161 11.20 -0.05 -19.94
C ILE A 161 9.74 -0.35 -20.26
N GLY A 162 8.79 -0.07 -19.39
CA GLY A 162 7.36 -0.24 -19.65
C GLY A 162 6.91 0.54 -20.89
N TRP A 163 7.33 1.81 -21.01
CA TRP A 163 7.02 2.64 -22.17
C TRP A 163 7.61 2.08 -23.48
N ALA A 164 8.85 1.59 -23.44
CA ALA A 164 9.50 0.99 -24.61
C ALA A 164 8.79 -0.28 -25.12
N ASN A 165 8.20 -1.05 -24.18
CA ASN A 165 7.53 -2.33 -24.47
C ASN A 165 6.00 -2.21 -24.60
N ARG A 166 5.44 -0.98 -24.59
CA ARG A 166 4.00 -0.79 -24.76
C ARG A 166 3.51 -1.29 -26.13
N ASP A 167 2.28 -1.73 -26.18
CA ASP A 167 1.63 -2.08 -27.45
C ASP A 167 1.37 -0.80 -28.26
N LYS A 168 2.14 -0.63 -29.34
CA LYS A 168 2.05 0.55 -30.21
C LYS A 168 0.85 0.51 -31.16
N THR A 169 0.16 -0.62 -31.25
CA THR A 169 -1.01 -0.78 -32.14
C THR A 169 -2.31 -0.37 -31.45
N ARG A 170 -2.30 -0.24 -30.12
CA ARG A 170 -3.46 0.14 -29.30
C ARG A 170 -3.46 1.59 -28.82
N ASN A 171 -2.52 2.40 -29.30
CA ASN A 171 -2.46 3.83 -28.98
C ASN A 171 -3.19 4.68 -30.02
#